data_7c6c07734aea0e1354d044cc257667d0
#
_entry.id   7c6c07734aea0e1354d044cc257667d0
#
_cell.length_a   1.000
_cell.length_b   1.000
_cell.length_c   1.000
_cell.angle_alpha   90.00
_cell.angle_beta   90.00
_cell.angle_gamma   90.00
#
_symmetry.space_group_name_H-M   'P 1'
#
loop_
_entity.id
_entity.type
_entity.pdbx_description
1 polymer ?
#
loop_
_entity_poly.entity_id
_entity_poly.type
_entity_poly.pdbx_seq_one_letter_code
_entity_poly.pdbx_strand_id
1 'polypeptide(L)'
;MKHLLKMLDMSQEEIIDILNLADQLKYELKHGIPHPMLKGKSLGMIFQKASTRTRVSFETGMYQLRGHALFLSADDLQIGRGEPVQDTARVLSRYLDGIMIRTFEQKEVEDLAEYGSIPIINGLTDFCHPCQILADLMTIREFKSSFDGLKMCFIGDGNNMANSLIVGCLKVGMSVAIACPDDYQPDKEVLDFAAQYGDKFQMTNKPLEAAKDADVVITDVWASMGQEGEAEKRKKAFHGYQINDEVMAQAHEDAMVLHCLPAHREEEITTKVFEAHANEIFEEAENRLHAQKAVMVKLMA
;
A
#
# COMPACT_ATOMS: atom_id res chain seq x y z
N MET A 1 13.95 10.86 -5.45
CA MET A 1 13.05 9.85 -6.07
C MET A 1 12.62 10.31 -7.46
N LYS A 2 12.68 9.45 -8.49
CA LYS A 2 12.22 9.77 -9.86
C LYS A 2 10.84 9.13 -10.16
N HIS A 3 10.59 7.98 -9.61
CA HIS A 3 9.37 7.19 -9.72
C HIS A 3 9.02 6.57 -8.37
N LEU A 4 7.80 6.09 -8.18
CA LEU A 4 7.40 5.23 -7.07
C LEU A 4 6.99 3.87 -7.63
N LEU A 5 7.93 2.94 -7.80
CA LEU A 5 7.67 1.61 -8.39
C LEU A 5 7.45 0.55 -7.30
N LYS A 6 8.32 0.51 -6.30
CA LYS A 6 8.25 -0.41 -5.14
C LYS A 6 8.95 0.20 -3.92
N MET A 7 8.58 -0.24 -2.72
CA MET A 7 9.20 0.22 -1.47
C MET A 7 10.70 -0.14 -1.39
N LEU A 8 11.13 -1.19 -2.06
CA LEU A 8 12.54 -1.60 -2.13
C LEU A 8 13.44 -0.50 -2.72
N ASP A 9 12.94 0.32 -3.63
CA ASP A 9 13.69 1.37 -4.31
C ASP A 9 13.84 2.66 -3.48
N MET A 10 13.04 2.82 -2.41
CA MET A 10 13.04 4.03 -1.59
C MET A 10 14.08 3.97 -0.48
N SER A 11 14.68 5.10 -0.15
CA SER A 11 15.44 5.25 1.10
C SER A 11 14.51 5.54 2.29
N GLN A 12 15.03 5.38 3.51
CA GLN A 12 14.31 5.79 4.73
C GLN A 12 13.97 7.28 4.69
N GLU A 13 14.91 8.11 4.28
CA GLU A 13 14.74 9.57 4.20
C GLU A 13 13.64 9.93 3.20
N GLU A 14 13.58 9.28 2.04
CA GLU A 14 12.52 9.51 1.06
C GLU A 14 11.13 9.14 1.61
N ILE A 15 11.02 8.04 2.36
CA ILE A 15 9.79 7.64 3.03
C ILE A 15 9.37 8.73 4.04
N ILE A 16 10.27 9.12 4.95
CA ILE A 16 9.98 10.12 5.97
C ILE A 16 9.63 11.48 5.35
N ASP A 17 10.29 11.88 4.28
CA ASP A 17 9.99 13.11 3.54
C ASP A 17 8.58 13.12 2.94
N ILE A 18 8.14 11.98 2.40
CA ILE A 18 6.75 11.84 1.89
C ILE A 18 5.77 11.93 3.05
N LEU A 19 6.03 11.23 4.15
CA LEU A 19 5.15 11.25 5.32
C LEU A 19 5.03 12.67 5.91
N ASN A 20 6.13 13.41 6.03
CA ASN A 20 6.12 14.79 6.53
C ASN A 20 5.29 15.71 5.63
N LEU A 21 5.43 15.58 4.31
CA LEU A 21 4.62 16.33 3.37
C LEU A 21 3.14 15.91 3.43
N ALA A 22 2.85 14.62 3.62
CA ALA A 22 1.49 14.11 3.75
C ALA A 22 0.79 14.70 4.99
N ASP A 23 1.48 14.77 6.13
CA ASP A 23 0.96 15.40 7.35
C ASP A 23 0.66 16.88 7.14
N GLN A 24 1.59 17.62 6.47
CA GLN A 24 1.38 19.02 6.12
C GLN A 24 0.13 19.17 5.23
N LEU A 25 0.01 18.38 4.16
CA LEU A 25 -1.12 18.48 3.22
C LEU A 25 -2.45 18.07 3.87
N LYS A 26 -2.44 17.14 4.83
CA LYS A 26 -3.60 16.77 5.63
C LYS A 26 -4.02 17.92 6.54
N TYR A 27 -3.05 18.51 7.26
CA TYR A 27 -3.28 19.68 8.11
C TYR A 27 -3.85 20.85 7.31
N GLU A 28 -3.24 21.19 6.18
CA GLU A 28 -3.68 22.30 5.32
C GLU A 28 -5.12 22.07 4.82
N LEU A 29 -5.46 20.86 4.38
CA LEU A 29 -6.82 20.53 3.95
C LEU A 29 -7.84 20.71 5.09
N LYS A 30 -7.54 20.16 6.28
CA LYS A 30 -8.45 20.22 7.43
C LYS A 30 -8.64 21.65 7.97
N HIS A 31 -7.71 22.56 7.68
CA HIS A 31 -7.78 23.99 8.08
C HIS A 31 -8.15 24.94 6.92
N GLY A 32 -8.54 24.40 5.76
CA GLY A 32 -8.95 25.21 4.61
C GLY A 32 -7.83 26.02 3.97
N ILE A 33 -6.56 25.64 4.19
CA ILE A 33 -5.38 26.30 3.61
C ILE A 33 -5.18 25.78 2.17
N PRO A 34 -5.22 26.65 1.15
CA PRO A 34 -5.01 26.24 -0.23
C PRO A 34 -3.58 25.75 -0.50
N HIS A 35 -3.44 24.64 -1.20
CA HIS A 35 -2.14 24.07 -1.58
C HIS A 35 -2.11 23.65 -3.07
N PRO A 36 -2.13 24.62 -4.01
CA PRO A 36 -2.24 24.40 -5.46
C PRO A 36 -0.92 23.94 -6.10
N MET A 37 -0.24 22.95 -5.52
CA MET A 37 1.13 22.55 -5.86
C MET A 37 1.27 21.91 -7.24
N LEU A 38 0.17 21.42 -7.84
CA LEU A 38 0.16 20.78 -9.16
C LEU A 38 -0.72 21.56 -10.17
N LYS A 39 -0.83 22.88 -9.99
CA LYS A 39 -1.61 23.71 -10.92
C LYS A 39 -1.10 23.57 -12.36
N GLY A 40 -1.98 23.15 -13.26
CA GLY A 40 -1.68 22.94 -14.69
C GLY A 40 -1.04 21.61 -15.03
N LYS A 41 -0.83 20.73 -14.06
CA LYS A 41 -0.31 19.38 -14.25
C LYS A 41 -1.42 18.37 -14.52
N SER A 42 -1.12 17.35 -15.33
CA SER A 42 -2.03 16.28 -15.72
C SER A 42 -1.46 14.91 -15.34
N LEU A 43 -2.26 14.11 -14.62
CA LEU A 43 -1.96 12.74 -14.24
C LEU A 43 -2.83 11.77 -15.05
N GLY A 44 -2.23 10.86 -15.81
CA GLY A 44 -2.94 9.73 -16.40
C GLY A 44 -3.01 8.57 -15.40
N MET A 45 -4.20 8.02 -15.21
CA MET A 45 -4.42 6.91 -14.26
C MET A 45 -4.87 5.66 -15.01
N ILE A 46 -3.94 4.76 -15.30
CA ILE A 46 -4.21 3.51 -16.03
C ILE A 46 -4.70 2.44 -15.05
N PHE A 47 -5.87 1.88 -15.32
CA PHE A 47 -6.48 0.82 -14.52
C PHE A 47 -6.71 -0.44 -15.34
N GLN A 48 -5.98 -1.51 -15.04
CA GLN A 48 -6.27 -2.87 -15.46
C GLN A 48 -7.04 -3.65 -14.38
N LYS A 49 -6.91 -3.22 -13.11
CA LYS A 49 -7.69 -3.72 -11.97
C LYS A 49 -8.55 -2.61 -11.41
N ALA A 50 -9.84 -2.84 -11.23
CA ALA A 50 -10.77 -1.86 -10.66
C ALA A 50 -10.39 -1.51 -9.21
N SER A 51 -10.59 -0.26 -8.80
CA SER A 51 -10.47 0.17 -7.40
C SER A 51 -11.16 1.51 -7.18
N THR A 52 -12.19 1.50 -6.36
CA THR A 52 -12.89 2.73 -5.95
C THR A 52 -11.95 3.63 -5.14
N ARG A 53 -11.28 3.09 -4.13
CA ARG A 53 -10.39 3.85 -3.23
C ARG A 53 -9.24 4.50 -3.99
N THR A 54 -8.52 3.75 -4.81
CA THR A 54 -7.40 4.29 -5.60
C THR A 54 -7.86 5.36 -6.57
N ARG A 55 -8.95 5.12 -7.31
CA ARG A 55 -9.49 6.08 -8.26
C ARG A 55 -9.89 7.38 -7.56
N VAL A 56 -10.78 7.29 -6.58
CA VAL A 56 -11.32 8.47 -5.90
C VAL A 56 -10.22 9.26 -5.18
N SER A 57 -9.28 8.60 -4.50
CA SER A 57 -8.20 9.29 -3.77
C SER A 57 -7.23 10.02 -4.70
N PHE A 58 -6.85 9.45 -5.84
CA PHE A 58 -5.99 10.13 -6.82
C PHE A 58 -6.73 11.27 -7.54
N GLU A 59 -7.97 11.05 -8.00
CA GLU A 59 -8.77 12.11 -8.63
C GLU A 59 -8.99 13.30 -7.68
N THR A 60 -9.42 13.01 -6.44
CA THR A 60 -9.62 14.02 -5.41
C THR A 60 -8.30 14.71 -5.04
N GLY A 61 -7.21 13.95 -4.91
CA GLY A 61 -5.88 14.50 -4.62
C GLY A 61 -5.42 15.49 -5.69
N MET A 62 -5.52 15.12 -6.97
CA MET A 62 -5.20 16.01 -8.08
C MET A 62 -6.07 17.27 -8.09
N TYR A 63 -7.38 17.12 -7.83
CA TYR A 63 -8.28 18.27 -7.73
C TYR A 63 -7.88 19.24 -6.60
N GLN A 64 -7.56 18.73 -5.41
CA GLN A 64 -7.14 19.53 -4.27
C GLN A 64 -5.80 20.24 -4.53
N LEU A 65 -4.89 19.61 -5.26
CA LEU A 65 -3.61 20.16 -5.69
C LEU A 65 -3.73 21.09 -6.92
N ARG A 66 -4.96 21.30 -7.45
CA ARG A 66 -5.26 22.11 -8.64
C ARG A 66 -4.67 21.54 -9.94
N GLY A 67 -4.38 20.27 -10.00
CA GLY A 67 -4.06 19.51 -11.21
C GLY A 67 -5.30 18.87 -11.82
N HIS A 68 -5.10 18.09 -12.88
CA HIS A 68 -6.13 17.34 -13.59
C HIS A 68 -5.78 15.85 -13.61
N ALA A 69 -6.73 14.99 -13.34
CA ALA A 69 -6.59 13.54 -13.44
C ALA A 69 -7.45 12.99 -14.59
N LEU A 70 -6.89 12.09 -15.39
CA LEU A 70 -7.59 11.36 -16.43
C LEU A 70 -7.71 9.89 -16.02
N PHE A 71 -8.93 9.41 -15.91
CA PHE A 71 -9.19 7.98 -15.72
C PHE A 71 -9.06 7.26 -17.05
N LEU A 72 -8.19 6.28 -17.10
CA LEU A 72 -7.84 5.51 -18.30
C LEU A 72 -8.08 4.02 -18.01
N SER A 73 -9.26 3.51 -18.39
CA SER A 73 -9.54 2.07 -18.32
C SER A 73 -8.73 1.34 -19.37
N ALA A 74 -8.04 0.26 -19.02
CA ALA A 74 -7.32 -0.55 -19.99
C ALA A 74 -8.23 -1.13 -21.08
N ASP A 75 -9.51 -1.37 -20.80
CA ASP A 75 -10.51 -1.83 -21.75
C ASP A 75 -10.75 -0.80 -22.89
N ASP A 76 -10.52 0.49 -22.61
CA ASP A 76 -10.68 1.58 -23.56
C ASP A 76 -9.36 1.99 -24.23
N LEU A 77 -8.22 1.48 -23.75
CA LEU A 77 -6.88 1.80 -24.26
C LEU A 77 -6.35 0.75 -25.21
N GLN A 78 -5.37 1.15 -26.03
CA GLN A 78 -4.69 0.23 -26.95
C GLN A 78 -3.76 -0.76 -26.23
N ILE A 79 -3.26 -0.45 -25.04
CA ILE A 79 -2.49 -1.36 -24.19
C ILE A 79 -3.30 -2.64 -23.88
N GLY A 80 -4.60 -2.54 -23.66
CA GLY A 80 -5.51 -3.68 -23.52
C GLY A 80 -5.78 -4.44 -24.83
N ARG A 81 -5.31 -3.94 -25.97
CA ARG A 81 -5.50 -4.49 -27.32
C ARG A 81 -4.21 -4.90 -28.01
N GLY A 82 -3.10 -5.00 -27.24
CA GLY A 82 -1.82 -5.49 -27.71
C GLY A 82 -0.82 -4.41 -28.16
N GLU A 83 -1.08 -3.12 -27.89
CA GLU A 83 -0.04 -2.09 -28.03
C GLU A 83 1.06 -2.36 -26.99
N PRO A 84 2.35 -2.38 -27.39
CA PRO A 84 3.44 -2.53 -26.45
C PRO A 84 3.45 -1.41 -25.40
N VAL A 85 3.74 -1.78 -24.15
CA VAL A 85 3.83 -0.82 -23.01
C VAL A 85 4.81 0.32 -23.34
N GLN A 86 5.89 0.03 -24.05
CA GLN A 86 6.92 0.98 -24.48
C GLN A 86 6.35 2.11 -25.36
N ASP A 87 5.44 1.78 -26.26
CA ASP A 87 4.85 2.77 -27.17
C ASP A 87 3.84 3.63 -26.41
N THR A 88 2.99 3.02 -25.58
CA THR A 88 2.11 3.73 -24.66
C THR A 88 2.89 4.69 -23.75
N ALA A 89 4.01 4.25 -23.17
CA ALA A 89 4.88 5.08 -22.33
C ALA A 89 5.40 6.32 -23.04
N ARG A 90 5.91 6.14 -24.29
CA ARG A 90 6.46 7.21 -25.12
C ARG A 90 5.40 8.22 -25.55
N VAL A 91 4.21 7.75 -25.92
CA VAL A 91 3.09 8.62 -26.34
C VAL A 91 2.56 9.41 -25.15
N LEU A 92 2.21 8.74 -24.05
CA LEU A 92 1.64 9.42 -22.87
C LEU A 92 2.62 10.40 -22.24
N SER A 93 3.93 10.14 -22.29
CA SER A 93 4.96 11.09 -21.86
C SER A 93 4.99 12.41 -22.62
N ARG A 94 4.33 12.50 -23.79
CA ARG A 94 4.20 13.72 -24.58
C ARG A 94 2.97 14.55 -24.21
N TYR A 95 2.03 13.94 -23.49
CA TYR A 95 0.74 14.55 -23.17
C TYR A 95 0.57 14.86 -21.67
N LEU A 96 1.23 14.07 -20.80
CA LEU A 96 1.00 14.06 -19.37
C LEU A 96 2.26 14.47 -18.60
N ASP A 97 2.08 14.84 -17.34
CA ASP A 97 3.16 15.15 -16.39
C ASP A 97 3.49 13.98 -15.45
N GLY A 98 2.64 12.97 -15.39
CA GLY A 98 2.84 11.74 -14.63
C GLY A 98 1.83 10.66 -15.00
N ILE A 99 2.18 9.41 -14.72
CA ILE A 99 1.30 8.25 -14.89
C ILE A 99 1.20 7.50 -13.57
N MET A 100 -0.02 7.20 -13.12
CA MET A 100 -0.31 6.17 -12.13
C MET A 100 -0.86 4.95 -12.86
N ILE A 101 -0.38 3.77 -12.51
CA ILE A 101 -0.87 2.51 -13.06
C ILE A 101 -1.24 1.52 -11.95
N ARG A 102 -2.37 0.85 -12.10
CA ARG A 102 -2.81 -0.27 -11.29
C ARG A 102 -3.00 -1.48 -12.21
N THR A 103 -2.13 -2.46 -12.08
CA THR A 103 -2.00 -3.59 -13.00
C THR A 103 -1.71 -4.91 -12.28
N PHE A 104 -1.38 -5.95 -13.02
CA PHE A 104 -0.99 -7.27 -12.52
C PHE A 104 0.54 -7.37 -12.38
N GLU A 105 1.25 -7.21 -13.48
CA GLU A 105 2.68 -7.48 -13.56
C GLU A 105 3.53 -6.26 -13.13
N GLN A 106 4.48 -6.48 -12.20
CA GLN A 106 5.43 -5.44 -11.81
C GLN A 106 6.26 -4.93 -13.00
N LYS A 107 6.57 -5.81 -13.94
CA LYS A 107 7.33 -5.49 -15.16
C LYS A 107 6.68 -4.39 -16.01
N GLU A 108 5.34 -4.32 -16.07
CA GLU A 108 4.66 -3.25 -16.81
C GLU A 108 4.92 -1.86 -16.21
N VAL A 109 4.96 -1.79 -14.87
CA VAL A 109 5.28 -0.55 -14.15
C VAL A 109 6.73 -0.12 -14.40
N GLU A 110 7.64 -1.09 -14.38
CA GLU A 110 9.06 -0.88 -14.64
C GLU A 110 9.30 -0.47 -16.10
N ASP A 111 8.61 -1.10 -17.07
CA ASP A 111 8.69 -0.73 -18.49
C ASP A 111 8.15 0.68 -18.74
N LEU A 112 7.04 1.08 -18.13
CA LEU A 112 6.58 2.47 -18.21
C LEU A 112 7.64 3.46 -17.72
N ALA A 113 8.37 3.12 -16.65
CA ALA A 113 9.42 3.96 -16.09
C ALA A 113 10.70 3.98 -16.94
N GLU A 114 11.04 2.85 -17.59
CA GLU A 114 12.20 2.72 -18.46
C GLU A 114 12.03 3.49 -19.77
N TYR A 115 10.85 3.33 -20.42
CA TYR A 115 10.61 3.88 -21.76
C TYR A 115 9.90 5.25 -21.73
N GLY A 116 9.31 5.64 -20.61
CA GLY A 116 8.71 6.95 -20.41
C GLY A 116 9.74 7.99 -19.96
N SER A 117 9.36 9.28 -20.09
CA SER A 117 10.18 10.42 -19.63
C SER A 117 9.56 11.19 -18.47
N ILE A 118 8.42 10.75 -17.99
CA ILE A 118 7.66 11.35 -16.87
C ILE A 118 7.60 10.40 -15.67
N PRO A 119 7.31 10.90 -14.47
CA PRO A 119 7.17 10.06 -13.27
C PRO A 119 6.11 8.97 -13.41
N ILE A 120 6.42 7.79 -12.88
CA ILE A 120 5.50 6.66 -12.80
C ILE A 120 5.21 6.36 -11.32
N ILE A 121 3.93 6.17 -11.01
CA ILE A 121 3.42 5.83 -9.69
C ILE A 121 2.76 4.45 -9.76
N ASN A 122 3.28 3.48 -9.03
CA ASN A 122 2.67 2.18 -8.85
C ASN A 122 1.45 2.30 -7.92
N GLY A 123 0.25 2.21 -8.47
CA GLY A 123 -0.99 2.18 -7.73
C GLY A 123 -1.30 0.84 -7.07
N LEU A 124 -0.82 -0.24 -7.64
CA LEU A 124 -0.77 -1.63 -7.16
C LEU A 124 -0.31 -2.57 -8.29
N THR A 125 0.48 -3.57 -7.94
CA THR A 125 0.73 -4.78 -8.73
C THR A 125 0.51 -6.03 -7.88
N ASP A 126 0.66 -7.22 -8.46
CA ASP A 126 0.66 -8.48 -7.70
C ASP A 126 1.90 -8.61 -6.79
N PHE A 127 2.97 -7.89 -7.10
CA PHE A 127 4.20 -7.85 -6.31
C PHE A 127 4.13 -6.90 -5.13
N CYS A 128 3.58 -5.68 -5.29
CA CYS A 128 3.60 -4.67 -4.23
C CYS A 128 2.49 -3.60 -4.35
N HIS A 129 2.25 -2.90 -3.22
CA HIS A 129 1.29 -1.79 -3.12
C HIS A 129 1.90 -0.60 -2.35
N PRO A 130 2.91 0.11 -2.92
CA PRO A 130 3.66 1.13 -2.19
C PRO A 130 2.80 2.28 -1.67
N CYS A 131 1.77 2.70 -2.41
CA CYS A 131 0.85 3.76 -1.97
C CYS A 131 0.06 3.38 -0.71
N GLN A 132 -0.24 2.10 -0.49
CA GLN A 132 -0.92 1.65 0.71
C GLN A 132 0.02 1.74 1.91
N ILE A 133 1.25 1.23 1.77
CA ILE A 133 2.20 1.22 2.89
C ILE A 133 2.58 2.61 3.35
N LEU A 134 2.65 3.58 2.45
CA LEU A 134 2.84 4.99 2.85
C LEU A 134 1.67 5.51 3.70
N ALA A 135 0.44 5.09 3.42
CA ALA A 135 -0.72 5.44 4.24
C ALA A 135 -0.71 4.69 5.58
N ASP A 136 -0.35 3.41 5.59
CA ASP A 136 -0.22 2.61 6.81
C ASP A 136 0.82 3.23 7.74
N LEU A 137 2.01 3.57 7.23
CA LEU A 137 3.06 4.24 8.00
C LEU A 137 2.62 5.62 8.50
N MET A 138 1.91 6.40 7.69
CA MET A 138 1.34 7.66 8.12
C MET A 138 0.40 7.46 9.30
N THR A 139 -0.51 6.48 9.23
CA THR A 139 -1.48 6.16 10.27
C THR A 139 -0.79 5.66 11.54
N ILE A 140 0.18 4.75 11.42
CA ILE A 140 0.97 4.27 12.56
C ILE A 140 1.62 5.46 13.28
N ARG A 141 2.23 6.39 12.53
CA ARG A 141 2.87 7.57 13.11
C ARG A 141 1.86 8.51 13.80
N GLU A 142 0.66 8.68 13.26
CA GLU A 142 -0.39 9.49 13.88
C GLU A 142 -0.85 8.93 15.23
N PHE A 143 -1.00 7.59 15.34
CA PHE A 143 -1.48 6.96 16.56
C PHE A 143 -0.38 6.64 17.59
N LYS A 144 0.84 6.35 17.12
CA LYS A 144 1.97 5.94 17.97
C LYS A 144 3.07 7.00 18.12
N SER A 145 3.00 8.11 17.37
CA SER A 145 3.93 9.25 17.39
C SER A 145 5.35 8.96 16.87
N SER A 146 5.83 7.74 16.88
CA SER A 146 7.16 7.31 16.44
C SER A 146 7.09 5.90 15.85
N PHE A 147 8.13 5.51 15.12
CA PHE A 147 8.35 4.12 14.69
C PHE A 147 9.31 3.36 15.62
N ASP A 148 10.06 4.08 16.46
CA ASP A 148 11.12 3.53 17.29
C ASP A 148 10.59 2.51 18.31
N GLY A 149 11.14 1.30 18.25
CA GLY A 149 10.77 0.21 19.15
C GLY A 149 9.46 -0.48 18.83
N LEU A 150 8.68 0.00 17.86
CA LEU A 150 7.42 -0.62 17.48
C LEU A 150 7.62 -1.95 16.74
N LYS A 151 6.71 -2.87 17.00
CA LYS A 151 6.58 -4.14 16.27
C LYS A 151 5.29 -4.18 15.49
N MET A 152 5.42 -4.36 14.17
CA MET A 152 4.31 -4.66 13.28
C MET A 152 4.16 -6.17 13.13
N CYS A 153 2.94 -6.68 13.25
CA CYS A 153 2.56 -8.05 12.95
C CYS A 153 1.60 -8.07 11.76
N PHE A 154 1.90 -8.86 10.73
CA PHE A 154 0.96 -9.16 9.65
C PHE A 154 0.52 -10.61 9.72
N ILE A 155 -0.79 -10.88 9.60
CA ILE A 155 -1.38 -12.21 9.61
C ILE A 155 -2.22 -12.39 8.36
N GLY A 156 -1.87 -13.33 7.49
CA GLY A 156 -2.60 -13.57 6.24
C GLY A 156 -1.75 -14.14 5.12
N ASP A 157 -2.08 -13.76 3.89
CA ASP A 157 -1.38 -14.17 2.67
C ASP A 157 -0.06 -13.40 2.50
N GLY A 158 1.02 -14.10 2.16
CA GLY A 158 2.30 -13.49 1.78
C GLY A 158 2.25 -12.75 0.44
N ASN A 159 1.20 -12.00 0.21
CA ASN A 159 0.88 -11.28 -1.01
C ASN A 159 1.61 -9.92 -1.15
N ASN A 160 1.17 -9.09 -2.09
CA ASN A 160 1.71 -7.76 -2.34
C ASN A 160 1.63 -6.82 -1.12
N MET A 161 0.64 -7.00 -0.23
CA MET A 161 0.55 -6.23 1.02
C MET A 161 1.66 -6.65 1.99
N ALA A 162 1.82 -7.97 2.24
CA ALA A 162 2.90 -8.50 3.06
C ALA A 162 4.27 -8.06 2.53
N ASN A 163 4.52 -8.20 1.22
CA ASN A 163 5.74 -7.76 0.56
C ASN A 163 6.06 -6.29 0.87
N SER A 164 5.08 -5.43 0.72
CA SER A 164 5.26 -3.98 0.88
C SER A 164 5.41 -3.58 2.35
N LEU A 165 4.64 -4.20 3.26
CA LEU A 165 4.70 -3.97 4.71
C LEU A 165 6.06 -4.36 5.29
N ILE A 166 6.58 -5.53 4.92
CA ILE A 166 7.92 -5.98 5.35
C ILE A 166 8.95 -4.91 5.04
N VAL A 167 9.00 -4.47 3.78
CA VAL A 167 10.00 -3.50 3.34
C VAL A 167 9.80 -2.14 3.99
N GLY A 168 8.58 -1.61 3.98
CA GLY A 168 8.28 -0.28 4.50
C GLY A 168 8.55 -0.16 6.00
N CYS A 169 8.05 -1.11 6.80
CA CYS A 169 8.22 -1.11 8.26
C CYS A 169 9.68 -1.30 8.68
N LEU A 170 10.42 -2.23 8.04
CA LEU A 170 11.84 -2.42 8.32
C LEU A 170 12.66 -1.18 7.99
N LYS A 171 12.39 -0.51 6.85
CA LYS A 171 13.10 0.72 6.44
C LYS A 171 12.92 1.88 7.41
N VAL A 172 11.75 2.00 8.05
CA VAL A 172 11.52 3.05 9.06
C VAL A 172 11.98 2.65 10.47
N GLY A 173 12.57 1.45 10.62
CA GLY A 173 13.20 1.00 11.86
C GLY A 173 12.34 0.14 12.77
N MET A 174 11.10 -0.19 12.40
CA MET A 174 10.23 -1.09 13.14
C MET A 174 10.75 -2.54 13.09
N SER A 175 10.32 -3.35 14.06
CA SER A 175 10.41 -4.80 13.96
C SER A 175 9.18 -5.35 13.23
N VAL A 176 9.34 -6.46 12.52
CA VAL A 176 8.29 -7.05 11.67
C VAL A 176 8.15 -8.53 11.98
N ALA A 177 6.93 -8.97 12.25
CA ALA A 177 6.58 -10.38 12.36
C ALA A 177 5.50 -10.72 11.33
N ILE A 178 5.70 -11.78 10.56
CA ILE A 178 4.75 -12.24 9.54
C ILE A 178 4.26 -13.64 9.92
N ALA A 179 2.94 -13.84 9.91
CA ALA A 179 2.33 -15.17 9.98
C ALA A 179 1.56 -15.47 8.70
N CYS A 180 2.05 -16.45 7.93
CA CYS A 180 1.39 -16.95 6.74
C CYS A 180 1.51 -18.48 6.65
N PRO A 181 0.60 -19.18 5.95
CA PRO A 181 0.75 -20.61 5.67
C PRO A 181 2.01 -20.88 4.82
N ASP A 182 2.60 -22.06 4.98
CA ASP A 182 3.87 -22.42 4.34
C ASP A 182 3.86 -22.31 2.80
N ASP A 183 2.70 -22.54 2.18
CA ASP A 183 2.52 -22.44 0.72
C ASP A 183 2.19 -21.01 0.23
N TYR A 184 2.08 -20.02 1.13
CA TYR A 184 1.64 -18.66 0.84
C TYR A 184 2.61 -17.63 1.43
N GLN A 185 3.90 -17.81 1.16
CA GLN A 185 4.97 -16.97 1.70
C GLN A 185 5.17 -15.71 0.85
N PRO A 186 5.71 -14.62 1.45
CA PRO A 186 6.15 -13.45 0.72
C PRO A 186 7.19 -13.77 -0.36
N ASP A 187 7.31 -12.85 -1.32
CA ASP A 187 8.26 -13.00 -2.42
C ASP A 187 9.72 -13.14 -1.93
N LYS A 188 10.48 -13.98 -2.63
CA LYS A 188 11.87 -14.26 -2.27
C LYS A 188 12.75 -12.99 -2.24
N GLU A 189 12.56 -12.04 -3.17
CA GLU A 189 13.33 -10.78 -3.18
C GLU A 189 13.10 -10.00 -1.88
N VAL A 190 11.87 -10.02 -1.37
CA VAL A 190 11.49 -9.35 -0.12
C VAL A 190 12.05 -10.08 1.10
N LEU A 191 12.03 -11.41 1.10
CA LEU A 191 12.62 -12.21 2.19
C LEU A 191 14.15 -12.06 2.24
N ASP A 192 14.83 -12.03 1.09
CA ASP A 192 16.27 -11.78 0.99
C ASP A 192 16.64 -10.37 1.50
N PHE A 193 15.77 -9.38 1.24
CA PHE A 193 15.90 -8.03 1.82
C PHE A 193 15.71 -8.06 3.34
N ALA A 194 14.66 -8.69 3.82
CA ALA A 194 14.33 -8.74 5.25
C ALA A 194 15.38 -9.47 6.08
N ALA A 195 16.03 -10.49 5.52
CA ALA A 195 17.11 -11.22 6.18
C ALA A 195 18.28 -10.33 6.60
N GLN A 196 18.50 -9.18 5.95
CA GLN A 196 19.56 -8.22 6.28
C GLN A 196 19.31 -7.50 7.62
N TYR A 197 18.07 -7.55 8.14
CA TYR A 197 17.65 -6.88 9.37
C TYR A 197 17.77 -7.75 10.63
N GLY A 198 18.19 -9.03 10.46
CA GLY A 198 18.43 -9.96 11.57
C GLY A 198 17.22 -10.11 12.48
N ASP A 199 17.40 -9.88 13.77
CA ASP A 199 16.37 -10.09 14.80
C ASP A 199 15.15 -9.16 14.67
N LYS A 200 15.20 -8.14 13.81
CA LYS A 200 14.06 -7.28 13.53
C LYS A 200 13.02 -7.91 12.59
N PHE A 201 13.34 -9.03 11.95
CA PHE A 201 12.41 -9.74 11.08
C PHE A 201 12.18 -11.17 11.57
N GLN A 202 10.92 -11.54 11.73
CA GLN A 202 10.48 -12.88 12.09
C GLN A 202 9.39 -13.36 11.12
N MET A 203 9.48 -14.61 10.67
CA MET A 203 8.43 -15.27 9.93
C MET A 203 8.06 -16.60 10.61
N THR A 204 6.76 -16.89 10.69
CA THR A 204 6.22 -18.10 11.32
C THR A 204 4.94 -18.51 10.61
N ASN A 205 4.48 -19.75 10.83
CA ASN A 205 3.13 -20.19 10.43
C ASN A 205 2.14 -20.21 11.61
N LYS A 206 2.47 -19.51 12.72
CA LYS A 206 1.66 -19.48 13.94
C LYS A 206 1.25 -18.03 14.26
N PRO A 207 0.00 -17.64 13.97
CA PRO A 207 -0.51 -16.28 14.19
C PRO A 207 -0.26 -15.74 15.61
N LEU A 208 -0.48 -16.56 16.64
CA LEU A 208 -0.29 -16.14 18.04
C LEU A 208 1.18 -15.83 18.39
N GLU A 209 2.14 -16.56 17.78
CA GLU A 209 3.57 -16.27 17.97
C GLU A 209 3.96 -14.95 17.28
N ALA A 210 3.44 -14.69 16.08
CA ALA A 210 3.70 -13.43 15.37
C ALA A 210 3.12 -12.23 16.10
N ALA A 211 1.89 -12.35 16.61
CA ALA A 211 1.18 -11.28 17.31
C ALA A 211 1.76 -10.93 18.69
N LYS A 212 2.61 -11.82 19.27
CA LYS A 212 3.16 -11.59 20.59
C LYS A 212 3.91 -10.25 20.68
N ASP A 213 3.53 -9.42 21.64
CA ASP A 213 4.10 -8.09 21.89
C ASP A 213 4.05 -7.16 20.68
N ALA A 214 3.05 -7.30 19.78
CA ALA A 214 2.86 -6.42 18.63
C ALA A 214 2.19 -5.10 19.06
N ASP A 215 2.64 -3.98 18.48
CA ASP A 215 2.04 -2.64 18.61
C ASP A 215 1.04 -2.36 17.51
N VAL A 216 1.22 -3.01 16.36
CA VAL A 216 0.36 -2.86 15.17
C VAL A 216 0.08 -4.25 14.61
N VAL A 217 -1.19 -4.59 14.45
CA VAL A 217 -1.62 -5.86 13.86
C VAL A 217 -2.35 -5.57 12.56
N ILE A 218 -1.89 -6.15 11.45
CA ILE A 218 -2.40 -5.87 10.10
C ILE A 218 -2.83 -7.17 9.43
N THR A 219 -3.89 -7.11 8.65
CA THR A 219 -4.30 -8.20 7.76
C THR A 219 -4.83 -7.69 6.44
N ASP A 220 -5.00 -8.59 5.50
CA ASP A 220 -5.65 -8.36 4.21
C ASP A 220 -6.49 -9.60 3.86
N VAL A 221 -7.37 -9.45 2.87
CA VAL A 221 -8.23 -10.55 2.38
C VAL A 221 -7.41 -11.78 2.00
N TRP A 222 -7.92 -12.97 2.31
CA TRP A 222 -7.25 -14.23 1.98
C TRP A 222 -7.24 -14.54 0.47
N ALA A 223 -8.19 -13.98 -0.29
CA ALA A 223 -8.25 -14.08 -1.74
C ALA A 223 -8.31 -12.68 -2.34
N SER A 224 -7.23 -12.25 -2.98
CA SER A 224 -7.15 -10.96 -3.67
C SER A 224 -7.91 -10.97 -4.99
N MET A 225 -8.10 -9.77 -5.57
CA MET A 225 -8.74 -9.61 -6.89
C MET A 225 -8.03 -10.44 -7.96
N GLY A 226 -8.80 -11.25 -8.69
CA GLY A 226 -8.31 -12.18 -9.71
C GLY A 226 -8.04 -13.59 -9.18
N GLN A 227 -8.22 -13.82 -7.86
CA GLN A 227 -8.04 -15.12 -7.22
C GLN A 227 -9.37 -15.74 -6.74
N GLU A 228 -10.50 -15.19 -7.16
CA GLU A 228 -11.83 -15.60 -6.73
C GLU A 228 -12.10 -17.09 -7.02
N GLY A 229 -11.51 -17.64 -8.09
CA GLY A 229 -11.59 -19.07 -8.44
C GLY A 229 -10.90 -20.00 -7.43
N GLU A 230 -10.03 -19.49 -6.57
CA GLU A 230 -9.33 -20.24 -5.53
C GLU A 230 -9.90 -20.01 -4.12
N ALA A 231 -10.98 -19.23 -3.97
CA ALA A 231 -11.48 -18.78 -2.67
C ALA A 231 -11.70 -19.91 -1.67
N GLU A 232 -12.33 -21.03 -2.09
CA GLU A 232 -12.57 -22.20 -1.21
C GLU A 232 -11.27 -22.93 -0.79
N LYS A 233 -10.27 -22.99 -1.67
CA LYS A 233 -8.96 -23.56 -1.35
C LYS A 233 -8.24 -22.66 -0.34
N ARG A 234 -8.28 -21.35 -0.56
CA ARG A 234 -7.67 -20.35 0.31
C ARG A 234 -8.33 -20.33 1.69
N LYS A 235 -9.66 -20.36 1.79
CA LYS A 235 -10.37 -20.43 3.07
C LYS A 235 -9.91 -21.63 3.92
N LYS A 236 -9.61 -22.77 3.30
CA LYS A 236 -9.08 -23.93 4.02
C LYS A 236 -7.63 -23.73 4.46
N ALA A 237 -6.78 -23.15 3.60
CA ALA A 237 -5.37 -22.91 3.90
C ALA A 237 -5.19 -21.83 4.99
N PHE A 238 -6.04 -20.81 4.99
CA PHE A 238 -5.99 -19.69 5.94
C PHE A 238 -6.84 -19.92 7.20
N HIS A 239 -7.42 -21.10 7.38
CA HIS A 239 -8.11 -21.42 8.62
C HIS A 239 -7.18 -21.23 9.84
N GLY A 240 -7.57 -20.33 10.76
CA GLY A 240 -6.75 -19.97 11.93
C GLY A 240 -5.89 -18.71 11.74
N TYR A 241 -5.87 -18.10 10.54
CA TYR A 241 -5.16 -16.85 10.26
C TYR A 241 -6.08 -15.62 10.36
N GLN A 242 -7.04 -15.66 11.27
CA GLN A 242 -7.99 -14.57 11.52
C GLN A 242 -7.52 -13.68 12.67
N ILE A 243 -7.60 -12.37 12.50
CA ILE A 243 -7.46 -11.43 13.63
C ILE A 243 -8.73 -11.48 14.47
N ASN A 244 -8.61 -12.01 15.67
CA ASN A 244 -9.67 -12.22 16.66
C ASN A 244 -9.19 -11.87 18.07
N ASP A 245 -10.03 -12.08 19.08
CA ASP A 245 -9.71 -11.78 20.48
C ASP A 245 -8.46 -12.53 20.98
N GLU A 246 -8.22 -13.76 20.53
CA GLU A 246 -7.05 -14.55 20.94
C GLU A 246 -5.75 -13.98 20.39
N VAL A 247 -5.77 -13.53 19.13
CA VAL A 247 -4.64 -12.85 18.50
C VAL A 247 -4.38 -11.51 19.19
N MET A 248 -5.43 -10.71 19.41
CA MET A 248 -5.29 -9.40 20.06
C MET A 248 -4.83 -9.52 21.53
N ALA A 249 -5.17 -10.61 22.21
CA ALA A 249 -4.68 -10.88 23.56
C ALA A 249 -3.16 -11.18 23.65
N GLN A 250 -2.48 -11.44 22.52
CA GLN A 250 -1.02 -11.60 22.45
C GLN A 250 -0.31 -10.26 22.19
N ALA A 251 -0.99 -9.31 21.56
CA ALA A 251 -0.46 -7.98 21.26
C ALA A 251 -0.44 -7.09 22.53
N HIS A 252 0.19 -5.94 22.45
CA HIS A 252 0.11 -4.94 23.51
C HIS A 252 -1.33 -4.46 23.72
N GLU A 253 -1.67 -4.05 24.96
CA GLU A 253 -3.02 -3.61 25.32
C GLU A 253 -3.50 -2.41 24.47
N ASP A 254 -2.57 -1.56 24.05
CA ASP A 254 -2.80 -0.40 23.18
C ASP A 254 -2.48 -0.67 21.71
N ALA A 255 -2.39 -1.95 21.30
CA ALA A 255 -2.13 -2.31 19.91
C ALA A 255 -3.24 -1.81 19.01
N MET A 256 -2.85 -1.23 17.87
CA MET A 256 -3.78 -0.80 16.83
C MET A 256 -3.96 -1.87 15.76
N VAL A 257 -5.10 -1.84 15.06
CA VAL A 257 -5.38 -2.74 13.94
C VAL A 257 -5.58 -1.96 12.66
N LEU A 258 -4.93 -2.40 11.58
CA LEU A 258 -5.08 -1.82 10.25
C LEU A 258 -5.58 -2.86 9.24
N HIS A 259 -6.27 -2.38 8.22
CA HIS A 259 -6.79 -3.19 7.11
C HIS A 259 -6.98 -2.33 5.86
N CYS A 260 -6.29 -2.65 4.78
CA CYS A 260 -6.32 -1.86 3.53
C CYS A 260 -7.69 -1.82 2.82
N LEU A 261 -8.65 -2.60 3.27
CA LEU A 261 -10.01 -2.72 2.73
C LEU A 261 -10.08 -3.17 1.25
N PRO A 262 -11.14 -3.91 0.83
CA PRO A 262 -12.33 -4.30 1.63
C PRO A 262 -11.99 -5.39 2.64
N ALA A 263 -12.73 -5.46 3.76
CA ALA A 263 -12.61 -6.53 4.73
C ALA A 263 -13.73 -7.58 4.55
N HIS A 264 -13.37 -8.86 4.60
CA HIS A 264 -14.32 -9.98 4.69
C HIS A 264 -14.46 -10.37 6.15
N ARG A 265 -15.42 -9.75 6.82
CA ARG A 265 -15.67 -10.00 8.23
C ARG A 265 -16.02 -11.47 8.47
N GLU A 266 -15.52 -12.02 9.59
CA GLU A 266 -15.58 -13.42 9.98
C GLU A 266 -14.70 -14.35 9.09
N GLU A 267 -13.94 -13.78 8.15
CA GLU A 267 -12.84 -14.46 7.46
C GLU A 267 -11.50 -14.03 8.07
N GLU A 268 -10.78 -13.06 7.49
CA GLU A 268 -9.47 -12.60 7.97
C GLU A 268 -9.51 -11.76 9.25
N ILE A 269 -10.68 -11.20 9.58
CA ILE A 269 -10.89 -10.40 10.78
C ILE A 269 -12.31 -10.57 11.33
N THR A 270 -12.48 -10.68 12.65
CA THR A 270 -13.80 -10.71 13.26
C THR A 270 -14.47 -9.35 13.21
N THR A 271 -15.80 -9.33 13.12
CA THR A 271 -16.59 -8.08 13.21
C THR A 271 -16.29 -7.33 14.50
N LYS A 272 -16.13 -8.05 15.61
CA LYS A 272 -15.85 -7.46 16.92
C LYS A 272 -14.53 -6.67 16.93
N VAL A 273 -13.44 -7.26 16.45
CA VAL A 273 -12.13 -6.58 16.38
C VAL A 273 -12.18 -5.44 15.38
N PHE A 274 -12.76 -5.65 14.20
CA PHE A 274 -12.89 -4.60 13.19
C PHE A 274 -13.62 -3.37 13.72
N GLU A 275 -14.77 -3.54 14.39
CA GLU A 275 -15.54 -2.41 14.91
C GLU A 275 -14.85 -1.73 16.10
N ALA A 276 -14.11 -2.48 16.93
CA ALA A 276 -13.32 -1.90 18.00
C ALA A 276 -12.20 -1.00 17.49
N HIS A 277 -11.64 -1.29 16.29
CA HIS A 277 -10.54 -0.57 15.65
C HIS A 277 -10.98 0.18 14.38
N ALA A 278 -12.28 0.43 14.21
CA ALA A 278 -12.80 1.12 13.03
C ALA A 278 -12.18 2.51 12.85
N ASN A 279 -11.84 3.21 13.94
CA ASN A 279 -11.23 4.52 13.87
C ASN A 279 -9.88 4.49 13.15
N GLU A 280 -8.99 3.55 13.52
CA GLU A 280 -7.67 3.38 12.90
C GLU A 280 -7.80 2.94 11.43
N ILE A 281 -8.69 1.97 11.15
CA ILE A 281 -8.89 1.42 9.81
C ILE A 281 -9.43 2.48 8.84
N PHE A 282 -10.37 3.32 9.27
CA PHE A 282 -10.89 4.38 8.40
C PHE A 282 -9.98 5.60 8.33
N GLU A 283 -9.16 5.87 9.35
CA GLU A 283 -8.08 6.85 9.28
C GLU A 283 -7.00 6.43 8.27
N GLU A 284 -6.63 5.14 8.26
CA GLU A 284 -5.76 4.55 7.24
C GLU A 284 -6.33 4.76 5.81
N ALA A 285 -7.63 4.54 5.64
CA ALA A 285 -8.30 4.77 4.36
C ALA A 285 -8.29 6.27 3.97
N GLU A 286 -8.46 7.20 4.91
CA GLU A 286 -8.31 8.65 4.67
C GLU A 286 -6.87 8.99 4.29
N ASN A 287 -5.88 8.43 5.00
CA ASN A 287 -4.47 8.70 4.78
C ASN A 287 -3.97 8.26 3.39
N ARG A 288 -4.67 7.38 2.70
CA ARG A 288 -4.46 7.11 1.27
C ARG A 288 -4.49 8.37 0.43
N LEU A 289 -5.44 9.27 0.69
CA LEU A 289 -5.54 10.55 -0.01
C LEU A 289 -4.30 11.42 0.24
N HIS A 290 -3.89 11.54 1.49
CA HIS A 290 -2.81 12.46 1.89
C HIS A 290 -1.44 11.95 1.46
N ALA A 291 -1.14 10.66 1.67
CA ALA A 291 0.09 10.04 1.22
C ALA A 291 0.24 10.11 -0.32
N GLN A 292 -0.83 9.82 -1.06
CA GLN A 292 -0.80 9.92 -2.53
C GLN A 292 -0.64 11.36 -3.03
N LYS A 293 -1.23 12.36 -2.35
CA LYS A 293 -0.98 13.78 -2.64
C LYS A 293 0.51 14.11 -2.49
N ALA A 294 1.12 13.68 -1.38
CA ALA A 294 2.54 13.89 -1.14
C ALA A 294 3.42 13.23 -2.21
N VAL A 295 3.11 12.00 -2.61
CA VAL A 295 3.80 11.30 -3.72
C VAL A 295 3.69 12.10 -5.01
N MET A 296 2.48 12.52 -5.39
CA MET A 296 2.25 13.29 -6.62
C MET A 296 3.04 14.62 -6.59
N VAL A 297 3.05 15.34 -5.48
CA VAL A 297 3.83 16.58 -5.35
C VAL A 297 5.32 16.30 -5.46
N LYS A 298 5.86 15.31 -4.75
CA LYS A 298 7.30 14.96 -4.80
C LYS A 298 7.78 14.57 -6.20
N LEU A 299 6.89 14.05 -7.03
CA LEU A 299 7.25 13.53 -8.36
C LEU A 299 6.95 14.51 -9.50
N MET A 300 5.91 15.36 -9.35
CA MET A 300 5.35 16.14 -10.48
C MET A 300 5.45 17.66 -10.28
N ALA A 301 5.78 18.16 -9.08
CA ALA A 301 5.89 19.61 -8.82
C ALA A 301 7.12 20.25 -9.47
#